data_b9b4ae2500471a777040290f21f72e52
#
_entry.id   b9b4ae2500471a777040290f21f72e52
#
_cell.length_a   1.000
_cell.length_b   1.000
_cell.length_c   1.000
_cell.angle_alpha   90.00
_cell.angle_beta   90.00
_cell.angle_gamma   90.00
#
_symmetry.space_group_name_H-M   'P 1'
#
loop_
_entity.id
_entity.type
_entity.pdbx_description
1 polymer ?
#
loop_
_entity_poly.entity_id
_entity_poly.type
_entity_poly.pdbx_seq_one_letter_code
_entity_poly.pdbx_strand_id
1 'polypeptide(L)'
;TENAESRALVIGKTWKIITHGTWSGKVIVQHSKDDGASWVDLRTYTSTDDYNPTESGDVDEYSLLRIRAEITKGTCHIDLSSYPYRHEGYVTIKDVADSRNAHAHVDKILGGMEATADWYWAAWSETNGYPRSAAFFQDRLCFGGCRRYPQRLWMSRSGDYENFSVDKEAGTVTDDSAVTADLMSRQAYSINHMDVGNDLVIFTDGNTWTIAGAETVKPTNITPKNQENYGASGIPPLRIGNRIIYVQRRGSVIRDTGYSYESDGYNGTDLTLLAKHLVRGREIVGGAYAQEPDSLLYFVTGDGEMLCLTYVIEQKVFAWSHFVTDGKYKAVCAVNSGSADKVYVIVERKIGERVVQFLEYFAPMPPSKKQQDYIMMDAALMDVRDGA
;
A
#
# COMPACT_ATOMS: atom_id res chain seq x y z
N THR A 1 9.87 28.71 52.44
CA THR A 1 10.29 29.33 51.15
C THR A 1 11.25 28.40 50.46
N GLU A 2 10.76 27.58 49.55
CA GLU A 2 11.60 26.70 48.76
C GLU A 2 11.24 26.93 47.30
N ASN A 3 12.26 27.24 46.49
CA ASN A 3 12.17 27.14 45.04
C ASN A 3 12.30 25.65 44.72
N ALA A 4 11.25 25.08 44.15
CA ALA A 4 11.23 23.67 43.76
C ALA A 4 10.97 23.54 42.27
N GLU A 5 11.68 22.62 41.66
CA GLU A 5 11.40 22.19 40.26
C GLU A 5 10.83 20.76 40.28
N SER A 6 9.79 20.56 39.55
CA SER A 6 9.22 19.22 39.38
C SER A 6 10.07 18.36 38.44
N ARG A 7 9.86 17.05 38.49
CA ARG A 7 10.29 16.16 37.44
C ARG A 7 9.63 16.57 36.13
N ALA A 8 10.35 16.42 35.03
CA ALA A 8 9.80 16.71 33.69
C ALA A 8 8.75 15.65 33.29
N LEU A 9 7.65 16.11 32.73
CA LEU A 9 6.58 15.29 32.19
C LEU A 9 6.56 15.44 30.65
N VAL A 10 6.50 14.33 29.95
CA VAL A 10 6.38 14.30 28.50
C VAL A 10 4.96 14.64 28.09
N ILE A 11 4.78 15.59 27.19
CA ILE A 11 3.47 16.03 26.72
C ILE A 11 3.40 16.03 25.21
N GLY A 12 2.37 15.35 24.66
CA GLY A 12 2.14 15.29 23.25
C GLY A 12 1.39 16.50 22.71
N LYS A 13 0.31 16.87 23.35
CA LYS A 13 -0.54 17.96 22.86
C LYS A 13 -1.19 18.74 24.00
N THR A 14 -1.97 18.09 24.83
CA THR A 14 -2.79 18.77 25.85
C THR A 14 -2.26 18.49 27.23
N TRP A 15 -2.13 19.53 28.04
CA TRP A 15 -1.74 19.46 29.44
C TRP A 15 -2.78 20.13 30.32
N LYS A 16 -2.81 19.75 31.58
CA LYS A 16 -3.67 20.35 32.61
C LYS A 16 -2.89 20.55 33.91
N ILE A 17 -3.01 21.75 34.45
CA ILE A 17 -2.51 22.09 35.78
C ILE A 17 -3.68 22.35 36.73
N ILE A 18 -3.55 21.83 37.94
CA ILE A 18 -4.46 22.13 39.06
C ILE A 18 -3.60 22.45 40.26
N THR A 19 -3.92 23.53 40.95
CA THR A 19 -3.28 23.84 42.25
C THR A 19 -4.30 23.79 43.39
N HIS A 20 -3.81 23.46 44.56
CA HIS A 20 -4.61 23.39 45.80
C HIS A 20 -3.83 23.93 46.95
N GLY A 21 -4.53 24.50 47.91
CA GLY A 21 -3.96 24.98 49.16
C GLY A 21 -4.05 26.50 49.30
N THR A 22 -3.52 26.99 50.42
CA THR A 22 -3.40 28.44 50.72
C THR A 22 -1.93 28.81 50.59
N TRP A 23 -1.63 29.63 49.56
CA TRP A 23 -0.26 29.93 49.21
C TRP A 23 -0.11 31.34 48.59
N SER A 24 1.07 31.87 48.72
CA SER A 24 1.48 33.09 48.06
C SER A 24 2.79 32.83 47.33
N GLY A 25 2.92 33.36 46.09
CA GLY A 25 4.10 33.14 45.28
C GLY A 25 3.80 32.98 43.81
N LYS A 26 4.66 32.27 43.09
CA LYS A 26 4.52 32.00 41.69
C LYS A 26 4.62 30.50 41.39
N VAL A 27 3.79 30.03 40.52
CA VAL A 27 3.86 28.71 39.92
C VAL A 27 4.02 28.88 38.40
N ILE A 28 5.08 28.37 37.84
CA ILE A 28 5.48 28.56 36.47
C ILE A 28 5.50 27.22 35.79
N VAL A 29 4.72 27.09 34.70
CA VAL A 29 4.78 25.95 33.77
C VAL A 29 5.85 26.28 32.74
N GLN A 30 6.88 25.46 32.68
CA GLN A 30 7.96 25.60 31.70
C GLN A 30 7.90 24.49 30.68
N HIS A 31 8.26 24.77 29.43
CA HIS A 31 8.40 23.78 28.38
C HIS A 31 9.83 23.74 27.82
N SER A 32 10.21 22.56 27.35
CA SER A 32 11.45 22.33 26.62
C SER A 32 11.14 21.57 25.32
N LYS A 33 11.76 22.01 24.22
CA LYS A 33 11.67 21.36 22.88
C LYS A 33 12.98 20.64 22.51
N ASP A 34 13.97 20.63 23.40
CA ASP A 34 15.33 20.10 23.23
C ASP A 34 15.71 19.11 24.32
N ASP A 35 14.77 18.23 24.66
CA ASP A 35 14.91 17.15 25.66
C ASP A 35 15.41 17.62 27.05
N GLY A 36 15.02 18.83 27.43
CA GLY A 36 15.34 19.38 28.74
C GLY A 36 16.64 20.17 28.80
N ALA A 37 17.33 20.40 27.67
CA ALA A 37 18.56 21.20 27.62
C ALA A 37 18.28 22.68 27.87
N SER A 38 17.16 23.20 27.40
CA SER A 38 16.69 24.54 27.71
C SER A 38 15.20 24.55 28.11
N TRP A 39 14.80 25.55 28.90
CA TRP A 39 13.45 25.71 29.43
C TRP A 39 12.93 27.10 29.21
N VAL A 40 11.72 27.20 28.68
CA VAL A 40 11.03 28.47 28.40
C VAL A 40 9.74 28.52 29.21
N ASP A 41 9.44 29.65 29.81
CA ASP A 41 8.21 29.85 30.60
C ASP A 41 7.00 29.90 29.65
N LEU A 42 6.09 28.94 29.84
CA LEU A 42 4.87 28.79 29.03
C LEU A 42 3.69 29.52 29.67
N ARG A 43 3.53 29.39 30.99
CA ARG A 43 2.49 30.03 31.79
C ARG A 43 3.02 30.37 33.18
N THR A 44 2.59 31.51 33.73
CA THR A 44 2.92 31.89 35.10
C THR A 44 1.64 32.24 35.86
N TYR A 45 1.46 31.60 36.99
CA TYR A 45 0.36 31.85 37.91
C TYR A 45 0.90 32.52 39.17
N THR A 46 0.26 33.57 39.58
CA THR A 46 0.63 34.31 40.82
C THR A 46 -0.55 34.30 41.77
N SER A 47 -0.32 33.85 42.98
CA SER A 47 -1.29 33.89 44.07
C SER A 47 -0.78 34.72 45.25
N THR A 48 -1.70 35.40 45.94
CA THR A 48 -1.43 36.17 47.14
C THR A 48 -2.05 35.54 48.36
N ASP A 49 -2.91 34.54 48.25
CA ASP A 49 -3.46 33.78 49.37
C ASP A 49 -4.22 32.53 48.96
N ASP A 50 -5.37 32.61 48.31
CA ASP A 50 -6.29 31.49 48.04
C ASP A 50 -6.59 31.25 46.57
N TYR A 51 -5.85 31.88 45.67
CA TYR A 51 -6.01 31.67 44.24
C TYR A 51 -5.40 30.30 43.80
N ASN A 52 -6.27 29.39 43.39
CA ASN A 52 -5.90 28.06 42.92
C ASN A 52 -6.33 27.86 41.48
N PRO A 53 -5.45 28.13 40.49
CA PRO A 53 -5.75 27.95 39.09
C PRO A 53 -6.01 26.48 38.72
N THR A 54 -7.00 26.29 37.87
CA THR A 54 -7.25 25.08 37.13
C THR A 54 -7.28 25.46 35.69
N GLU A 55 -6.25 25.12 34.95
CA GLU A 55 -6.12 25.49 33.54
C GLU A 55 -5.60 24.33 32.70
N SER A 56 -5.99 24.29 31.43
CA SER A 56 -5.44 23.38 30.43
C SER A 56 -4.92 24.19 29.24
N GLY A 57 -3.92 23.66 28.56
CA GLY A 57 -3.35 24.27 27.39
C GLY A 57 -2.87 23.21 26.41
N ASP A 58 -2.63 23.66 25.18
CA ASP A 58 -2.10 22.81 24.13
C ASP A 58 -0.66 23.22 23.80
N VAL A 59 0.14 22.26 23.36
CA VAL A 59 1.43 22.48 22.70
C VAL A 59 1.36 21.85 21.31
N ASP A 60 1.87 22.54 20.30
CA ASP A 60 1.75 22.09 18.90
C ASP A 60 2.68 20.92 18.54
N GLU A 61 3.71 20.72 19.35
CA GLU A 61 4.75 19.71 19.11
C GLU A 61 5.10 18.98 20.41
N TYR A 62 5.78 17.83 20.28
CA TYR A 62 6.41 17.12 21.37
C TYR A 62 7.20 18.08 22.27
N SER A 63 6.91 18.07 23.55
CA SER A 63 7.56 18.94 24.55
C SER A 63 7.67 18.24 25.88
N LEU A 64 8.73 18.54 26.61
CA LEU A 64 8.79 18.27 28.04
C LEU A 64 8.19 19.45 28.79
N LEU A 65 7.36 19.20 29.78
CA LEU A 65 6.85 20.21 30.70
C LEU A 65 7.33 19.94 32.11
N ARG A 66 7.63 20.99 32.84
CA ARG A 66 7.89 20.94 34.28
C ARG A 66 7.26 22.12 34.99
N ILE A 67 7.15 22.02 36.29
CA ILE A 67 6.74 23.11 37.14
C ILE A 67 7.98 23.67 37.84
N ARG A 68 8.13 24.99 37.84
CA ARG A 68 9.00 25.72 38.74
C ARG A 68 8.12 26.51 39.68
N ALA A 69 8.22 26.23 40.98
CA ALA A 69 7.45 26.88 42.03
C ALA A 69 8.33 27.78 42.88
N GLU A 70 7.90 29.01 43.08
CA GLU A 70 8.54 30.03 43.91
C GLU A 70 7.52 30.42 45.00
N ILE A 71 7.37 29.61 46.05
CA ILE A 71 6.38 29.81 47.09
C ILE A 71 6.98 30.66 48.22
N THR A 72 6.37 31.81 48.51
CA THR A 72 6.83 32.72 49.55
C THR A 72 6.09 32.56 50.87
N LYS A 73 4.85 32.05 50.86
CA LYS A 73 4.04 31.81 52.02
C LYS A 73 3.07 30.65 51.81
N GLY A 74 2.82 29.80 52.82
CA GLY A 74 1.85 28.73 52.76
C GLY A 74 2.32 27.49 52.06
N THR A 75 1.38 26.62 51.68
CA THR A 75 1.63 25.36 50.96
C THR A 75 0.78 25.28 49.72
N CYS A 76 1.41 24.99 48.61
CA CYS A 76 0.79 24.75 47.32
C CYS A 76 0.99 23.30 46.90
N HIS A 77 -0.10 22.57 46.70
CA HIS A 77 -0.09 21.27 46.03
C HIS A 77 -0.37 21.49 44.54
N ILE A 78 0.45 20.91 43.72
CA ILE A 78 0.38 21.15 42.26
C ILE A 78 0.32 19.81 41.57
N ASP A 79 -0.74 19.63 40.78
CA ASP A 79 -0.90 18.48 39.89
C ASP A 79 -0.72 18.96 38.43
N LEU A 80 0.32 18.45 37.78
CA LEU A 80 0.51 18.62 36.35
C LEU A 80 0.25 17.27 35.68
N SER A 81 -0.70 17.24 34.78
CA SER A 81 -1.07 16.05 34.01
C SER A 81 -1.07 16.32 32.53
N SER A 82 -0.79 15.30 31.73
CA SER A 82 -1.02 15.32 30.30
C SER A 82 -2.05 14.26 29.93
N TYR A 83 -2.74 14.47 28.82
CA TYR A 83 -3.55 13.42 28.23
C TYR A 83 -2.64 12.25 27.84
N PRO A 84 -3.12 10.99 27.87
CA PRO A 84 -2.29 9.84 27.58
C PRO A 84 -1.63 10.02 26.21
N TYR A 85 -0.34 10.24 26.25
CA TYR A 85 0.50 10.48 25.11
C TYR A 85 1.09 9.15 24.63
N ARG A 86 0.89 8.87 23.36
CA ARG A 86 1.51 7.74 22.70
C ARG A 86 2.55 8.27 21.73
N HIS A 87 3.81 8.13 22.07
CA HIS A 87 4.89 8.38 21.14
C HIS A 87 5.30 7.06 20.49
N GLU A 88 5.16 6.98 19.18
CA GLU A 88 5.62 5.84 18.42
C GLU A 88 7.02 6.10 17.88
N GLY A 89 7.98 5.36 18.40
CA GLY A 89 9.31 5.26 17.85
C GLY A 89 9.51 3.92 17.15
N TYR A 90 10.48 3.84 16.26
CA TYR A 90 10.80 2.63 15.51
C TYR A 90 12.25 2.25 15.67
N VAL A 91 12.48 0.96 15.85
CA VAL A 91 13.82 0.39 15.91
C VAL A 91 13.95 -0.80 14.98
N THR A 92 15.07 -0.90 14.30
CA THR A 92 15.44 -2.09 13.54
C THR A 92 16.43 -2.91 14.35
N ILE A 93 16.04 -4.13 14.73
CA ILE A 93 16.93 -5.06 15.43
C ILE A 93 18.01 -5.52 14.45
N LYS A 94 19.29 -5.31 14.80
CA LYS A 94 20.45 -5.67 13.98
C LYS A 94 20.95 -7.06 14.29
N ASP A 95 21.06 -7.38 15.58
CA ASP A 95 21.45 -8.71 16.06
C ASP A 95 20.88 -8.96 17.46
N VAL A 96 20.79 -10.21 17.82
CA VAL A 96 20.31 -10.67 19.13
C VAL A 96 21.49 -11.29 19.88
N ALA A 97 21.97 -10.61 20.92
CA ALA A 97 23.10 -11.05 21.70
C ALA A 97 22.76 -12.26 22.59
N ASP A 98 21.56 -12.26 23.18
CA ASP A 98 21.00 -13.35 23.98
C ASP A 98 19.47 -13.27 24.09
N SER A 99 18.85 -14.12 24.92
CA SER A 99 17.38 -14.17 25.09
C SER A 99 16.77 -12.89 25.69
N ARG A 100 17.57 -11.93 26.14
CA ARG A 100 17.13 -10.70 26.79
C ARG A 100 17.74 -9.44 26.22
N ASN A 101 18.76 -9.57 25.39
CA ASN A 101 19.55 -8.45 24.88
C ASN A 101 19.65 -8.51 23.35
N ALA A 102 19.36 -7.39 22.72
CA ALA A 102 19.52 -7.19 21.27
C ALA A 102 20.12 -5.81 20.99
N HIS A 103 20.90 -5.70 19.95
CA HIS A 103 21.35 -4.42 19.41
C HIS A 103 20.37 -3.95 18.35
N ALA A 104 19.95 -2.70 18.46
CA ALA A 104 18.99 -2.11 17.55
C ALA A 104 19.48 -0.76 17.04
N HIS A 105 19.14 -0.45 15.81
CA HIS A 105 19.25 0.91 15.25
C HIS A 105 17.91 1.63 15.52
N VAL A 106 17.99 2.86 16.00
CA VAL A 106 16.79 3.69 16.20
C VAL A 106 16.54 4.43 14.89
N ASP A 107 15.46 4.03 14.20
CA ASP A 107 15.05 4.63 12.91
C ASP A 107 14.21 5.89 13.14
N LYS A 108 13.35 5.86 14.18
CA LYS A 108 12.60 7.00 14.69
C LYS A 108 12.77 7.07 16.21
N ILE A 109 13.04 8.25 16.71
CA ILE A 109 13.31 8.51 18.14
C ILE A 109 12.22 7.89 19.02
N LEU A 110 12.63 7.18 20.07
CA LEU A 110 11.72 6.59 21.06
C LEU A 110 11.22 7.66 22.03
N GLY A 111 10.01 7.49 22.54
CA GLY A 111 9.41 8.40 23.52
C GLY A 111 10.11 8.48 24.87
N GLY A 112 11.06 7.58 25.14
CA GLY A 112 11.85 7.54 26.36
C GLY A 112 12.81 6.37 26.37
N MET A 113 13.69 6.32 27.37
CA MET A 113 14.66 5.23 27.59
C MET A 113 14.21 4.26 28.69
N GLU A 114 13.04 4.49 29.29
CA GLU A 114 12.50 3.61 30.31
C GLU A 114 11.89 2.36 29.70
N ALA A 115 11.89 1.25 30.44
CA ALA A 115 11.29 0.01 29.98
C ALA A 115 9.78 0.20 29.75
N THR A 116 9.32 -0.24 28.60
CA THR A 116 7.91 -0.20 28.23
C THR A 116 7.39 -1.61 27.92
N ALA A 117 6.14 -1.86 28.29
CA ALA A 117 5.41 -3.05 27.85
C ALA A 117 4.67 -2.82 26.52
N ASP A 118 4.54 -1.57 26.10
CA ASP A 118 3.87 -1.19 24.87
C ASP A 118 4.85 -1.25 23.70
N TRP A 119 5.04 -2.45 23.18
CA TRP A 119 5.81 -2.66 21.96
C TRP A 119 5.15 -3.73 21.08
N TYR A 120 5.32 -3.62 19.79
CA TYR A 120 4.80 -4.58 18.83
C TYR A 120 5.71 -4.71 17.61
N TRP A 121 5.62 -5.84 16.97
CA TRP A 121 6.31 -6.05 15.72
C TRP A 121 5.68 -5.22 14.61
N ALA A 122 6.51 -4.64 13.75
CA ALA A 122 6.02 -4.02 12.52
C ALA A 122 5.13 -5.00 11.75
N ALA A 123 4.09 -4.47 11.11
CA ALA A 123 3.18 -5.27 10.31
C ALA A 123 3.93 -6.03 9.19
N TRP A 124 4.97 -5.41 8.66
CA TRP A 124 5.81 -5.93 7.58
C TRP A 124 7.26 -6.12 8.06
N SER A 125 7.79 -7.31 7.84
CA SER A 125 9.16 -7.69 8.22
C SER A 125 9.52 -9.00 7.54
N GLU A 126 10.76 -9.42 7.62
CA GLU A 126 11.18 -10.75 7.14
C GLU A 126 10.34 -11.88 7.78
N THR A 127 9.96 -11.71 9.04
CA THR A 127 9.11 -12.68 9.77
C THR A 127 7.66 -12.64 9.35
N ASN A 128 7.07 -11.44 9.20
CA ASN A 128 5.65 -11.28 8.85
C ASN A 128 5.39 -11.31 7.35
N GLY A 129 6.43 -11.16 6.53
CA GLY A 129 6.37 -10.95 5.10
C GLY A 129 6.04 -9.49 4.75
N TYR A 130 6.15 -9.20 3.47
CA TYR A 130 5.87 -7.89 2.90
C TYR A 130 4.57 -7.91 2.09
N PRO A 131 3.94 -6.75 1.84
CA PRO A 131 2.74 -6.66 1.02
C PRO A 131 2.94 -7.26 -0.37
N ARG A 132 1.93 -7.95 -0.88
CA ARG A 132 1.94 -8.56 -2.22
C ARG A 132 1.48 -7.62 -3.30
N SER A 133 0.66 -6.65 -2.95
CA SER A 133 0.08 -5.71 -3.88
C SER A 133 0.09 -4.30 -3.32
N ALA A 134 0.25 -3.33 -4.22
CA ALA A 134 0.20 -1.91 -3.91
C ALA A 134 -0.67 -1.18 -4.94
N ALA A 135 -1.40 -0.16 -4.50
CA ALA A 135 -2.20 0.71 -5.36
C ALA A 135 -2.38 2.08 -4.71
N PHE A 136 -2.64 3.12 -5.51
CA PHE A 136 -3.08 4.41 -4.99
C PHE A 136 -4.58 4.54 -5.15
N PHE A 137 -5.29 4.85 -4.09
CA PHE A 137 -6.73 5.02 -4.09
C PHE A 137 -7.17 6.15 -3.17
N GLN A 138 -7.92 7.12 -3.69
CA GLN A 138 -8.43 8.27 -2.96
C GLN A 138 -7.35 8.98 -2.11
N ASP A 139 -6.25 9.36 -2.76
CA ASP A 139 -5.12 10.05 -2.13
C ASP A 139 -4.48 9.27 -0.94
N ARG A 140 -4.52 7.94 -1.03
CA ARG A 140 -3.90 7.01 -0.06
C ARG A 140 -3.08 5.96 -0.78
N LEU A 141 -1.93 5.61 -0.25
CA LEU A 141 -1.19 4.43 -0.65
C LEU A 141 -1.80 3.20 0.05
N CYS A 142 -2.22 2.24 -0.75
CA CYS A 142 -2.85 1.02 -0.28
C CYS A 142 -1.89 -0.16 -0.44
N PHE A 143 -1.76 -0.98 0.59
CA PHE A 143 -1.03 -2.24 0.55
C PHE A 143 -1.96 -3.40 0.90
N GLY A 144 -1.84 -4.50 0.17
CA GLY A 144 -2.68 -5.68 0.34
C GLY A 144 -1.89 -6.95 0.63
N GLY A 145 -2.33 -7.66 1.67
CA GLY A 145 -1.89 -9.00 2.03
C GLY A 145 -0.39 -9.16 2.26
N CYS A 146 -0.02 -9.80 3.34
CA CYS A 146 1.34 -10.29 3.57
C CYS A 146 1.27 -11.74 4.10
N ARG A 147 2.42 -12.38 4.30
CA ARG A 147 2.47 -13.78 4.78
C ARG A 147 1.72 -13.97 6.10
N ARG A 148 1.87 -13.05 7.05
CA ARG A 148 1.23 -13.13 8.38
C ARG A 148 -0.24 -12.71 8.34
N TYR A 149 -0.57 -11.72 7.53
CA TYR A 149 -1.91 -11.12 7.40
C TYR A 149 -2.38 -11.16 5.94
N PRO A 150 -2.76 -12.34 5.43
CA PRO A 150 -3.02 -12.51 4.00
C PRO A 150 -4.25 -11.75 3.50
N GLN A 151 -5.23 -11.48 4.38
CA GLN A 151 -6.50 -10.81 4.04
C GLN A 151 -6.52 -9.33 4.43
N ARG A 152 -5.41 -8.79 4.94
CA ARG A 152 -5.36 -7.43 5.47
C ARG A 152 -5.02 -6.42 4.40
N LEU A 153 -5.78 -5.35 4.40
CA LEU A 153 -5.55 -4.13 3.63
C LEU A 153 -5.06 -3.04 4.59
N TRP A 154 -4.03 -2.34 4.20
CA TRP A 154 -3.55 -1.13 4.87
C TRP A 154 -3.65 0.02 3.89
N MET A 155 -4.17 1.15 4.34
CA MET A 155 -4.21 2.39 3.57
C MET A 155 -3.54 3.48 4.38
N SER A 156 -2.65 4.22 3.77
CA SER A 156 -1.95 5.34 4.41
C SER A 156 -2.91 6.44 4.86
N ARG A 157 -2.41 7.40 5.59
CA ARG A 157 -3.11 8.67 5.78
C ARG A 157 -3.33 9.35 4.42
N SER A 158 -4.40 10.14 4.32
CA SER A 158 -4.68 10.92 3.12
C SER A 158 -3.58 11.97 2.91
N GLY A 159 -2.96 11.97 1.71
CA GLY A 159 -1.88 12.86 1.35
C GLY A 159 -0.52 12.59 2.03
N ASP A 160 -0.43 11.58 2.91
CA ASP A 160 0.80 11.20 3.59
C ASP A 160 1.05 9.69 3.40
N TYR A 161 1.70 9.35 2.30
CA TYR A 161 1.81 7.98 1.79
C TYR A 161 2.74 7.07 2.59
N GLU A 162 3.58 7.62 3.42
CA GLU A 162 4.51 6.86 4.26
C GLU A 162 3.93 6.59 5.66
N ASN A 163 2.83 7.25 6.02
CA ASN A 163 2.25 7.19 7.34
C ASN A 163 1.02 6.24 7.39
N PHE A 164 1.18 5.12 8.07
CA PHE A 164 0.15 4.11 8.30
C PHE A 164 -0.38 4.12 9.75
N SER A 165 -0.15 5.18 10.50
CA SER A 165 -0.65 5.34 11.86
C SER A 165 -2.15 5.63 11.84
N VAL A 166 -2.91 4.80 12.54
CA VAL A 166 -4.39 4.90 12.60
C VAL A 166 -4.82 6.05 13.49
N ASP A 167 -4.10 6.31 14.55
CA ASP A 167 -4.34 7.42 15.49
C ASP A 167 -3.30 8.53 15.33
N LYS A 168 -3.70 9.75 15.59
CA LYS A 168 -2.76 10.84 15.85
C LYS A 168 -2.13 10.62 17.23
N GLU A 169 -0.98 11.21 17.46
CA GLU A 169 -0.26 11.17 18.73
C GLU A 169 -1.15 11.48 19.97
N ALA A 170 -2.30 12.12 19.76
CA ALA A 170 -3.31 12.42 20.78
C ALA A 170 -4.43 11.36 20.91
N GLY A 171 -4.33 10.21 20.24
CA GLY A 171 -5.33 9.14 20.33
C GLY A 171 -6.67 9.43 19.63
N THR A 172 -6.76 10.50 18.82
CA THR A 172 -8.00 10.85 18.09
C THR A 172 -7.92 10.37 16.65
N VAL A 173 -8.78 9.42 16.29
CA VAL A 173 -8.97 9.00 14.89
C VAL A 173 -9.76 10.08 14.13
N THR A 174 -9.21 10.54 13.03
CA THR A 174 -9.82 11.54 12.14
C THR A 174 -10.09 10.93 10.78
N ASP A 175 -10.87 11.62 9.94
CA ASP A 175 -11.24 11.13 8.61
C ASP A 175 -10.02 10.91 7.69
N ASP A 176 -8.94 11.63 7.91
CA ASP A 176 -7.67 11.51 7.21
C ASP A 176 -6.74 10.42 7.78
N SER A 177 -7.05 9.84 8.94
CA SER A 177 -6.23 8.79 9.56
C SER A 177 -6.08 7.57 8.67
N ALA A 178 -4.98 6.83 8.86
CA ALA A 178 -4.75 5.59 8.15
C ALA A 178 -5.86 4.56 8.42
N VAL A 179 -6.08 3.66 7.48
CA VAL A 179 -7.12 2.65 7.57
C VAL A 179 -6.48 1.26 7.53
N THR A 180 -6.91 0.40 8.44
CA THR A 180 -6.59 -1.03 8.39
C THR A 180 -7.89 -1.82 8.40
N ALA A 181 -8.07 -2.69 7.40
CA ALA A 181 -9.27 -3.50 7.25
C ALA A 181 -8.92 -4.95 6.90
N ASP A 182 -9.66 -5.89 7.43
CA ASP A 182 -9.55 -7.30 7.07
C ASP A 182 -10.72 -7.71 6.17
N LEU A 183 -10.43 -8.44 5.09
CA LEU A 183 -11.45 -9.01 4.22
C LEU A 183 -12.07 -10.24 4.92
N MET A 184 -13.26 -10.06 5.48
CA MET A 184 -13.93 -11.11 6.24
C MET A 184 -14.60 -12.11 5.30
N SER A 185 -13.92 -13.19 4.95
CA SER A 185 -14.48 -14.30 4.19
C SER A 185 -14.56 -15.58 5.03
N ARG A 186 -15.37 -16.54 4.55
CA ARG A 186 -15.49 -17.86 5.22
C ARG A 186 -14.20 -18.68 5.20
N GLN A 187 -13.27 -18.36 4.31
CA GLN A 187 -11.98 -19.00 4.16
C GLN A 187 -10.90 -17.92 4.06
N ALA A 188 -9.72 -18.19 4.58
CA ALA A 188 -8.60 -17.28 4.49
C ALA A 188 -8.00 -17.31 3.07
N TYR A 189 -8.31 -16.30 2.29
CA TYR A 189 -7.78 -16.10 0.95
C TYR A 189 -6.81 -14.94 0.92
N SER A 190 -5.62 -15.16 0.37
CA SER A 190 -4.60 -14.12 0.26
C SER A 190 -4.98 -13.08 -0.79
N ILE A 191 -4.76 -11.81 -0.48
CA ILE A 191 -4.79 -10.73 -1.46
C ILE A 191 -3.59 -10.91 -2.39
N ASN A 192 -3.84 -11.02 -3.70
CA ASN A 192 -2.80 -11.13 -4.72
C ASN A 192 -2.59 -9.81 -5.45
N HIS A 193 -3.67 -9.15 -5.84
CA HIS A 193 -3.62 -7.91 -6.61
C HIS A 193 -4.71 -6.93 -6.19
N MET A 194 -4.46 -5.67 -6.45
CA MET A 194 -5.44 -4.59 -6.37
C MET A 194 -5.41 -3.82 -7.68
N ASP A 195 -6.59 -3.40 -8.14
CA ASP A 195 -6.74 -2.54 -9.30
C ASP A 195 -7.70 -1.39 -8.98
N VAL A 196 -7.44 -0.22 -9.51
CA VAL A 196 -8.13 1.02 -9.15
C VAL A 196 -8.86 1.58 -10.35
N GLY A 197 -10.17 1.74 -10.20
CA GLY A 197 -11.02 2.49 -11.10
C GLY A 197 -11.83 3.50 -10.32
N ASN A 198 -13.15 3.47 -10.48
CA ASN A 198 -14.06 4.19 -9.59
C ASN A 198 -14.01 3.59 -8.18
N ASP A 199 -13.89 2.27 -8.10
CA ASP A 199 -13.74 1.50 -6.88
C ASP A 199 -12.33 0.90 -6.78
N LEU A 200 -11.92 0.55 -5.57
CA LEU A 200 -10.76 -0.30 -5.37
C LEU A 200 -11.20 -1.76 -5.48
N VAL A 201 -10.74 -2.44 -6.52
CA VAL A 201 -11.01 -3.86 -6.75
C VAL A 201 -9.87 -4.70 -6.21
N ILE A 202 -10.17 -5.66 -5.35
CA ILE A 202 -9.20 -6.48 -4.65
C ILE A 202 -9.37 -7.93 -5.08
N PHE A 203 -8.35 -8.49 -5.68
CA PHE A 203 -8.30 -9.87 -6.14
C PHE A 203 -7.60 -10.76 -5.11
N THR A 204 -8.29 -11.81 -4.67
CA THR A 204 -7.73 -12.80 -3.76
C THR A 204 -7.65 -14.18 -4.42
N ASP A 205 -7.05 -15.14 -3.75
CA ASP A 205 -7.00 -16.53 -4.22
C ASP A 205 -8.37 -17.19 -4.42
N GLY A 206 -9.43 -16.67 -3.81
CA GLY A 206 -10.74 -17.33 -3.81
C GLY A 206 -11.91 -16.48 -4.26
N ASN A 207 -11.78 -15.18 -4.19
CA ASN A 207 -12.86 -14.25 -4.48
C ASN A 207 -12.35 -12.86 -4.89
N THR A 208 -13.27 -12.04 -5.37
CA THR A 208 -13.00 -10.64 -5.70
C THR A 208 -13.82 -9.74 -4.78
N TRP A 209 -13.20 -8.70 -4.26
CA TRP A 209 -13.79 -7.72 -3.37
C TRP A 209 -13.72 -6.34 -3.96
N THR A 210 -14.62 -5.48 -3.51
CA THR A 210 -14.57 -4.05 -3.84
C THR A 210 -14.71 -3.19 -2.59
N ILE A 211 -14.06 -2.04 -2.63
CA ILE A 211 -14.32 -0.93 -1.73
C ILE A 211 -14.84 0.20 -2.59
N ALA A 212 -16.07 0.63 -2.32
CA ALA A 212 -16.74 1.63 -3.12
C ALA A 212 -16.03 2.98 -3.05
N GLY A 213 -15.85 3.60 -4.22
CA GLY A 213 -15.21 4.90 -4.37
C GLY A 213 -16.18 6.08 -4.41
N ALA A 214 -17.50 5.82 -4.36
CA ALA A 214 -18.52 6.88 -4.39
C ALA A 214 -18.47 7.80 -3.16
N GLU A 215 -18.02 7.28 -2.02
CA GLU A 215 -17.76 8.05 -0.81
C GLU A 215 -16.26 7.99 -0.47
N THR A 216 -15.76 9.05 0.16
CA THR A 216 -14.38 9.06 0.65
C THR A 216 -14.21 8.00 1.73
N VAL A 217 -13.22 7.13 1.55
CA VAL A 217 -12.89 6.08 2.52
C VAL A 217 -12.31 6.70 3.77
N LYS A 218 -12.91 6.37 4.92
CA LYS A 218 -12.54 6.81 6.26
C LYS A 218 -12.34 5.59 7.16
N PRO A 219 -11.63 5.70 8.27
CA PRO A 219 -11.49 4.61 9.23
C PRO A 219 -12.82 4.05 9.74
N THR A 220 -13.88 4.86 9.73
CA THR A 220 -15.19 4.53 10.29
C THR A 220 -16.20 3.99 9.29
N ASN A 221 -15.97 4.16 7.96
CA ASN A 221 -16.95 3.77 6.92
C ASN A 221 -16.46 2.71 5.94
N ILE A 222 -15.21 2.22 6.08
CA ILE A 222 -14.69 1.22 5.15
C ILE A 222 -15.50 -0.08 5.23
N THR A 223 -16.05 -0.48 4.09
CA THR A 223 -16.88 -1.68 3.99
C THR A 223 -16.48 -2.47 2.73
N PRO A 224 -15.56 -3.43 2.85
CA PRO A 224 -15.25 -4.33 1.75
C PRO A 224 -16.46 -5.21 1.41
N LYS A 225 -16.85 -5.26 0.13
CA LYS A 225 -17.96 -6.08 -0.38
C LYS A 225 -17.44 -7.20 -1.25
N ASN A 226 -17.85 -8.45 -0.98
CA ASN A 226 -17.57 -9.58 -1.87
C ASN A 226 -18.43 -9.46 -3.13
N GLN A 227 -17.82 -9.59 -4.31
CA GLN A 227 -18.48 -9.49 -5.60
C GLN A 227 -18.62 -10.85 -6.28
N GLU A 228 -17.51 -11.54 -6.49
CA GLU A 228 -17.45 -12.81 -7.19
C GLU A 228 -16.64 -13.83 -6.40
N ASN A 229 -17.00 -15.12 -6.54
CA ASN A 229 -16.28 -16.23 -5.90
C ASN A 229 -15.30 -16.93 -6.87
N TYR A 230 -14.69 -16.15 -7.75
CA TYR A 230 -13.60 -16.59 -8.61
C TYR A 230 -12.31 -15.98 -8.12
N GLY A 231 -11.36 -16.84 -7.72
CA GLY A 231 -10.04 -16.37 -7.28
C GLY A 231 -9.17 -15.98 -8.45
N ALA A 232 -8.23 -15.09 -8.21
CA ALA A 232 -7.22 -14.70 -9.18
C ALA A 232 -5.88 -15.38 -8.91
N SER A 233 -5.11 -15.63 -9.97
CA SER A 233 -3.73 -16.13 -9.89
C SER A 233 -2.77 -15.04 -9.41
N GLY A 234 -1.49 -15.37 -9.30
CA GLY A 234 -0.43 -14.40 -9.00
C GLY A 234 -0.03 -13.49 -10.16
N ILE A 235 -0.75 -13.54 -11.29
CA ILE A 235 -0.48 -12.69 -12.47
C ILE A 235 -1.24 -11.37 -12.32
N PRO A 236 -0.58 -10.22 -12.52
CA PRO A 236 -1.24 -8.93 -12.45
C PRO A 236 -2.43 -8.83 -13.42
N PRO A 237 -3.58 -8.32 -12.98
CA PRO A 237 -4.71 -8.07 -13.86
C PRO A 237 -4.37 -6.96 -14.87
N LEU A 238 -5.03 -7.01 -16.02
CA LEU A 238 -4.86 -6.06 -17.13
C LEU A 238 -6.14 -5.24 -17.27
N ARG A 239 -6.01 -3.91 -17.24
CA ARG A 239 -7.15 -3.01 -17.39
C ARG A 239 -7.35 -2.62 -18.85
N ILE A 240 -8.59 -2.71 -19.31
CA ILE A 240 -9.04 -2.26 -20.62
C ILE A 240 -10.29 -1.41 -20.45
N GLY A 241 -10.15 -0.10 -20.58
CA GLY A 241 -11.25 0.81 -20.32
C GLY A 241 -11.82 0.62 -18.91
N ASN A 242 -13.10 0.25 -18.83
CA ASN A 242 -13.79 -0.01 -17.57
C ASN A 242 -13.82 -1.50 -17.16
N ARG A 243 -13.14 -2.37 -17.91
CA ARG A 243 -13.03 -3.81 -17.62
C ARG A 243 -11.66 -4.17 -17.11
N ILE A 244 -11.60 -5.19 -16.27
CA ILE A 244 -10.36 -5.76 -15.73
C ILE A 244 -10.29 -7.21 -16.19
N ILE A 245 -9.21 -7.55 -16.89
CA ILE A 245 -8.97 -8.91 -17.36
C ILE A 245 -8.00 -9.57 -16.39
N TYR A 246 -8.35 -10.71 -15.86
CA TYR A 246 -7.52 -11.44 -14.90
C TYR A 246 -7.48 -12.94 -15.18
N VAL A 247 -6.41 -13.56 -14.75
CA VAL A 247 -6.25 -15.01 -14.84
C VAL A 247 -6.79 -15.64 -13.56
N GLN A 248 -7.72 -16.56 -13.70
CA GLN A 248 -8.32 -17.25 -12.55
C GLN A 248 -7.27 -18.10 -11.82
N ARG A 249 -7.46 -18.31 -10.53
CA ARG A 249 -6.54 -18.94 -9.57
C ARG A 249 -5.69 -20.11 -10.11
N ARG A 250 -6.27 -20.99 -10.91
CA ARG A 250 -5.58 -22.18 -11.44
C ARG A 250 -4.79 -21.94 -12.73
N GLY A 251 -4.72 -20.71 -13.19
CA GLY A 251 -3.92 -20.34 -14.35
C GLY A 251 -4.47 -20.75 -15.72
N SER A 252 -5.64 -21.38 -15.79
CA SER A 252 -6.17 -21.94 -17.04
C SER A 252 -7.46 -21.29 -17.55
N VAL A 253 -7.96 -20.28 -16.88
CA VAL A 253 -9.17 -19.53 -17.29
C VAL A 253 -8.86 -18.05 -17.20
N ILE A 254 -9.16 -17.34 -18.27
CA ILE A 254 -9.04 -15.90 -18.34
C ILE A 254 -10.44 -15.30 -18.29
N ARG A 255 -10.67 -14.41 -17.36
CA ARG A 255 -11.95 -13.76 -17.12
C ARG A 255 -11.84 -12.26 -17.28
N ASP A 256 -12.92 -11.64 -17.65
CA ASP A 256 -13.10 -10.22 -17.43
C ASP A 256 -13.96 -9.98 -16.18
N THR A 257 -13.89 -8.80 -15.63
CA THR A 257 -14.82 -8.28 -14.63
C THR A 257 -14.97 -6.77 -14.77
N GLY A 258 -16.09 -6.24 -14.38
CA GLY A 258 -16.34 -4.81 -14.39
C GLY A 258 -17.69 -4.50 -13.77
N TYR A 259 -17.87 -3.25 -13.37
CA TYR A 259 -19.13 -2.80 -12.78
C TYR A 259 -20.29 -2.91 -13.77
N SER A 260 -21.38 -3.49 -13.32
CA SER A 260 -22.64 -3.57 -14.04
C SER A 260 -23.75 -2.88 -13.24
N TYR A 261 -24.36 -1.89 -13.83
CA TYR A 261 -25.46 -1.16 -13.21
C TYR A 261 -26.70 -2.06 -12.96
N GLU A 262 -26.94 -3.05 -13.83
CA GLU A 262 -28.09 -3.95 -13.71
C GLU A 262 -28.03 -4.83 -12.45
N SER A 263 -26.83 -5.24 -12.05
CA SER A 263 -26.61 -6.08 -10.86
C SER A 263 -26.11 -5.29 -9.65
N ASP A 264 -25.90 -3.99 -9.79
CA ASP A 264 -25.25 -3.12 -8.80
C ASP A 264 -23.99 -3.78 -8.21
N GLY A 265 -23.13 -4.26 -9.08
CA GLY A 265 -21.93 -4.99 -8.65
C GLY A 265 -20.97 -5.31 -9.79
N TYR A 266 -19.84 -5.89 -9.43
CA TYR A 266 -18.86 -6.36 -10.39
C TYR A 266 -19.22 -7.77 -10.83
N ASN A 267 -19.31 -7.96 -12.12
CA ASN A 267 -19.51 -9.26 -12.74
C ASN A 267 -18.75 -9.36 -14.06
N GLY A 268 -18.53 -10.58 -14.49
CA GLY A 268 -17.82 -10.81 -15.71
C GLY A 268 -17.98 -12.22 -16.27
N THR A 269 -17.31 -12.46 -17.38
CA THR A 269 -17.47 -13.67 -18.16
C THR A 269 -16.14 -14.43 -18.30
N ASP A 270 -16.25 -15.72 -18.59
CA ASP A 270 -15.13 -16.57 -18.98
C ASP A 270 -14.81 -16.31 -20.47
N LEU A 271 -13.74 -15.60 -20.75
CA LEU A 271 -13.29 -15.28 -22.11
C LEU A 271 -12.70 -16.49 -22.83
N THR A 272 -12.31 -17.53 -22.09
CA THR A 272 -11.75 -18.78 -22.64
C THR A 272 -12.78 -19.84 -22.90
N LEU A 273 -14.08 -19.56 -22.67
CA LEU A 273 -15.15 -20.56 -22.77
C LEU A 273 -15.18 -21.27 -24.13
N LEU A 274 -15.02 -20.55 -25.22
CA LEU A 274 -15.00 -21.09 -26.59
C LEU A 274 -13.57 -21.51 -27.05
N ALA A 275 -12.55 -21.13 -26.29
CA ALA A 275 -11.14 -21.36 -26.61
C ALA A 275 -10.47 -22.34 -25.61
N LYS A 276 -11.23 -23.20 -24.96
CA LYS A 276 -10.73 -24.13 -23.93
C LYS A 276 -9.59 -25.01 -24.42
N HIS A 277 -9.56 -25.33 -25.71
CA HIS A 277 -8.49 -26.14 -26.31
C HIS A 277 -7.12 -25.46 -26.25
N LEU A 278 -7.07 -24.11 -26.20
CA LEU A 278 -5.82 -23.34 -26.11
C LEU A 278 -5.25 -23.30 -24.68
N VAL A 279 -6.10 -23.38 -23.66
CA VAL A 279 -5.70 -23.20 -22.25
C VAL A 279 -5.80 -24.49 -21.42
N ARG A 280 -6.43 -25.53 -21.95
CA ARG A 280 -6.64 -26.78 -21.21
C ARG A 280 -5.33 -27.48 -20.92
N GLY A 281 -5.05 -27.69 -19.62
CA GLY A 281 -3.82 -28.31 -19.15
C GLY A 281 -2.59 -27.42 -19.21
N ARG A 282 -2.76 -26.15 -19.52
CA ARG A 282 -1.71 -25.13 -19.55
C ARG A 282 -1.93 -24.12 -18.44
N GLU A 283 -0.86 -23.60 -17.90
CA GLU A 283 -0.86 -22.53 -16.94
C GLU A 283 -0.39 -21.23 -17.62
N ILE A 284 -1.14 -20.18 -17.49
CA ILE A 284 -0.71 -18.85 -17.90
C ILE A 284 0.31 -18.33 -16.87
N VAL A 285 1.45 -17.86 -17.34
CA VAL A 285 2.57 -17.40 -16.48
C VAL A 285 2.85 -15.89 -16.60
N GLY A 286 2.24 -15.23 -17.56
CA GLY A 286 2.37 -13.77 -17.74
C GLY A 286 1.38 -13.25 -18.77
N GLY A 287 1.15 -11.93 -18.74
CA GLY A 287 0.29 -11.27 -19.72
C GLY A 287 0.65 -9.82 -19.90
N ALA A 288 0.30 -9.26 -21.07
CA ALA A 288 0.47 -7.86 -21.41
C ALA A 288 -0.67 -7.38 -22.30
N TYR A 289 -0.97 -6.09 -22.26
CA TYR A 289 -1.98 -5.45 -23.08
C TYR A 289 -1.33 -4.40 -23.98
N ALA A 290 -1.48 -4.54 -25.28
CA ALA A 290 -1.14 -3.54 -26.29
C ALA A 290 -2.45 -2.88 -26.76
N GLN A 291 -2.60 -1.61 -26.44
CA GLN A 291 -3.82 -0.84 -26.74
C GLN A 291 -3.88 -0.46 -28.22
N GLU A 292 -2.80 0.07 -28.74
CA GLU A 292 -2.72 0.61 -30.09
C GLU A 292 -1.85 -0.27 -31.01
N PRO A 293 -2.30 -0.58 -32.25
CA PRO A 293 -3.54 -0.11 -32.90
C PRO A 293 -4.74 -1.04 -32.72
N ASP A 294 -4.58 -2.30 -32.28
CA ASP A 294 -5.58 -3.36 -32.48
C ASP A 294 -6.21 -3.90 -31.18
N SER A 295 -5.91 -3.31 -30.02
CA SER A 295 -6.41 -3.75 -28.70
C SER A 295 -6.19 -5.25 -28.43
N LEU A 296 -4.92 -5.66 -28.34
CA LEU A 296 -4.51 -7.04 -28.21
C LEU A 296 -3.97 -7.37 -26.81
N LEU A 297 -4.45 -8.46 -26.27
CA LEU A 297 -3.94 -9.02 -25.02
C LEU A 297 -3.10 -10.25 -25.33
N TYR A 298 -1.90 -10.29 -24.80
CA TYR A 298 -0.96 -11.39 -24.95
C TYR A 298 -0.83 -12.14 -23.62
N PHE A 299 -0.86 -13.47 -23.69
CA PHE A 299 -0.69 -14.34 -22.53
C PHE A 299 0.34 -15.42 -22.84
N VAL A 300 1.37 -15.52 -22.03
CA VAL A 300 2.40 -16.55 -22.14
C VAL A 300 1.99 -17.75 -21.31
N THR A 301 2.12 -18.95 -21.90
CA THR A 301 1.85 -20.22 -21.22
C THR A 301 3.13 -20.82 -20.67
N GLY A 302 3.01 -21.65 -19.62
CA GLY A 302 4.15 -22.28 -18.96
C GLY A 302 4.92 -23.27 -19.85
N ASP A 303 4.28 -23.82 -20.90
CA ASP A 303 4.91 -24.68 -21.90
C ASP A 303 5.63 -23.89 -23.01
N GLY A 304 5.47 -22.58 -23.05
CA GLY A 304 6.23 -21.66 -23.89
C GLY A 304 5.53 -21.21 -25.17
N GLU A 305 4.23 -21.41 -25.29
CA GLU A 305 3.42 -20.79 -26.34
C GLU A 305 2.90 -19.41 -25.87
N MET A 306 2.48 -18.59 -26.79
CA MET A 306 1.84 -17.32 -26.49
C MET A 306 0.46 -17.27 -27.14
N LEU A 307 -0.54 -16.97 -26.32
CA LEU A 307 -1.92 -16.77 -26.75
C LEU A 307 -2.17 -15.27 -26.95
N CYS A 308 -2.98 -14.95 -27.92
CA CYS A 308 -3.40 -13.58 -28.19
C CYS A 308 -4.93 -13.50 -28.22
N LEU A 309 -5.48 -12.55 -27.49
CA LEU A 309 -6.91 -12.24 -27.47
C LEU A 309 -7.14 -10.86 -28.08
N THR A 310 -7.88 -10.80 -29.16
CA THR A 310 -8.49 -9.55 -29.64
C THR A 310 -9.74 -9.28 -28.82
N TYR A 311 -9.72 -8.16 -28.08
CA TYR A 311 -10.78 -7.80 -27.15
C TYR A 311 -11.38 -6.44 -27.53
N VAL A 312 -12.54 -6.49 -28.24
CA VAL A 312 -13.29 -5.30 -28.65
C VAL A 312 -14.70 -5.40 -28.09
N ILE A 313 -14.91 -4.75 -26.94
CA ILE A 313 -16.16 -4.88 -26.17
C ILE A 313 -17.36 -4.27 -26.88
N GLU A 314 -17.15 -3.15 -27.61
CA GLU A 314 -18.18 -2.43 -28.36
C GLU A 314 -18.83 -3.29 -29.43
N GLN A 315 -18.04 -4.19 -30.01
CA GLN A 315 -18.49 -5.11 -31.05
C GLN A 315 -18.73 -6.53 -30.52
N LYS A 316 -18.52 -6.78 -29.23
CA LYS A 316 -18.57 -8.10 -28.60
C LYS A 316 -17.66 -9.13 -29.28
N VAL A 317 -16.49 -8.67 -29.76
CA VAL A 317 -15.49 -9.52 -30.38
C VAL A 317 -14.49 -9.98 -29.32
N PHE A 318 -14.41 -11.31 -29.12
CA PHE A 318 -13.47 -11.99 -28.25
C PHE A 318 -12.84 -13.13 -29.05
N ALA A 319 -11.82 -12.80 -29.84
CA ALA A 319 -11.21 -13.74 -30.78
C ALA A 319 -9.82 -14.17 -30.30
N TRP A 320 -9.61 -15.48 -30.25
CA TRP A 320 -8.35 -16.06 -29.82
C TRP A 320 -7.50 -16.52 -30.99
N SER A 321 -6.23 -16.22 -30.91
CA SER A 321 -5.18 -16.78 -31.77
C SER A 321 -3.99 -17.21 -30.90
N HIS A 322 -3.02 -17.91 -31.48
CA HIS A 322 -1.81 -18.29 -30.80
C HIS A 322 -0.59 -18.06 -31.67
N PHE A 323 0.52 -17.77 -31.01
CA PHE A 323 1.82 -17.59 -31.63
C PHE A 323 2.72 -18.76 -31.27
N VAL A 324 3.32 -19.35 -32.27
CA VAL A 324 4.30 -20.42 -32.13
C VAL A 324 5.61 -19.94 -32.69
N THR A 325 6.71 -20.24 -32.03
CA THR A 325 8.06 -19.87 -32.45
C THR A 325 8.99 -21.09 -32.35
N ASP A 326 10.09 -21.07 -33.07
CA ASP A 326 11.17 -22.03 -32.86
C ASP A 326 11.94 -21.66 -31.58
N GLY A 327 11.30 -21.99 -30.44
CA GLY A 327 11.72 -21.65 -29.10
C GLY A 327 10.57 -21.69 -28.11
N LYS A 328 10.74 -20.99 -26.98
CA LYS A 328 9.72 -20.88 -25.93
C LYS A 328 9.58 -19.45 -25.47
N TYR A 329 8.40 -18.90 -25.54
CA TYR A 329 8.08 -17.62 -24.90
C TYR A 329 8.16 -17.76 -23.38
N LYS A 330 8.88 -16.84 -22.74
CA LYS A 330 9.06 -16.80 -21.27
C LYS A 330 8.37 -15.61 -20.62
N ALA A 331 8.34 -14.47 -21.31
CA ALA A 331 7.69 -13.25 -20.83
C ALA A 331 7.21 -12.40 -21.99
N VAL A 332 6.24 -11.55 -21.72
CA VAL A 332 5.72 -10.56 -22.65
C VAL A 332 5.51 -9.24 -21.93
N CYS A 333 5.80 -8.13 -22.60
CA CYS A 333 5.57 -6.78 -22.12
C CYS A 333 5.17 -5.89 -23.29
N ALA A 334 4.18 -5.03 -23.09
CA ALA A 334 3.81 -3.99 -24.04
C ALA A 334 4.27 -2.63 -23.50
N VAL A 335 4.89 -1.85 -24.35
CA VAL A 335 5.42 -0.53 -24.02
C VAL A 335 4.90 0.49 -25.02
N ASN A 336 4.30 1.57 -24.51
CA ASN A 336 3.88 2.67 -25.38
C ASN A 336 5.09 3.31 -26.06
N SER A 337 5.07 3.39 -27.37
CA SER A 337 6.17 3.90 -28.19
C SER A 337 5.67 4.86 -29.28
N GLY A 338 5.21 6.02 -28.89
CA GLY A 338 4.74 7.07 -29.81
C GLY A 338 3.38 6.74 -30.42
N SER A 339 3.34 6.34 -31.71
CA SER A 339 2.08 6.12 -32.44
C SER A 339 1.49 4.70 -32.28
N ALA A 340 2.20 3.78 -31.65
CA ALA A 340 1.75 2.40 -31.44
C ALA A 340 2.48 1.77 -30.25
N ASP A 341 1.88 0.75 -29.68
CA ASP A 341 2.52 -0.04 -28.64
C ASP A 341 3.48 -1.06 -29.23
N LYS A 342 4.69 -1.13 -28.66
CA LYS A 342 5.66 -2.17 -29.00
C LYS A 342 5.53 -3.33 -28.04
N VAL A 343 5.36 -4.52 -28.58
CA VAL A 343 5.29 -5.75 -27.78
C VAL A 343 6.65 -6.41 -27.77
N TYR A 344 7.27 -6.46 -26.61
CA TYR A 344 8.53 -7.15 -26.36
C TYR A 344 8.27 -8.51 -25.76
N VAL A 345 9.08 -9.48 -26.15
CA VAL A 345 9.02 -10.86 -25.67
C VAL A 345 10.40 -11.36 -25.28
N ILE A 346 10.48 -12.18 -24.24
CA ILE A 346 11.67 -12.99 -23.99
C ILE A 346 11.42 -14.37 -24.59
N VAL A 347 12.27 -14.78 -25.52
CA VAL A 347 12.20 -16.08 -26.16
C VAL A 347 13.45 -16.89 -25.83
N GLU A 348 13.25 -18.08 -25.31
CA GLU A 348 14.29 -19.05 -25.08
C GLU A 348 14.46 -19.92 -26.33
N ARG A 349 15.66 -19.90 -26.93
CA ARG A 349 15.98 -20.64 -28.16
C ARG A 349 17.15 -21.60 -27.93
N LYS A 350 17.12 -22.74 -28.56
CA LYS A 350 18.26 -23.67 -28.58
C LYS A 350 19.12 -23.39 -29.81
N ILE A 351 20.33 -22.90 -29.59
CA ILE A 351 21.32 -22.64 -30.64
C ILE A 351 22.46 -23.65 -30.48
N GLY A 352 22.48 -24.66 -31.33
CA GLY A 352 23.38 -25.80 -31.17
C GLY A 352 23.11 -26.54 -29.85
N GLU A 353 24.12 -26.62 -28.98
CA GLU A 353 24.00 -27.25 -27.64
C GLU A 353 23.61 -26.25 -26.54
N ARG A 354 23.49 -24.97 -26.84
CA ARG A 354 23.23 -23.94 -25.85
C ARG A 354 21.80 -23.49 -25.86
N VAL A 355 21.24 -23.26 -24.67
CA VAL A 355 19.95 -22.60 -24.47
C VAL A 355 20.25 -21.12 -24.15
N VAL A 356 19.71 -20.24 -24.95
CA VAL A 356 19.93 -18.79 -24.86
C VAL A 356 18.59 -18.06 -24.86
N GLN A 357 18.48 -17.02 -24.04
CA GLN A 357 17.30 -16.16 -24.02
C GLN A 357 17.57 -14.88 -24.84
N PHE A 358 16.65 -14.55 -25.70
CA PHE A 358 16.68 -13.36 -26.54
C PHE A 358 15.54 -12.40 -26.13
N LEU A 359 15.85 -11.10 -26.09
CA LEU A 359 14.84 -10.07 -26.07
C LEU A 359 14.48 -9.74 -27.52
N GLU A 360 13.26 -10.06 -27.90
CA GLU A 360 12.73 -9.83 -29.23
C GLU A 360 11.54 -8.87 -29.16
N TYR A 361 11.14 -8.29 -30.28
CA TYR A 361 9.92 -7.50 -30.34
C TYR A 361 9.15 -7.81 -31.65
N PHE A 362 7.83 -7.64 -31.63
CA PHE A 362 7.03 -7.75 -32.82
C PHE A 362 7.29 -6.55 -33.74
N ALA A 363 7.67 -6.83 -34.99
CA ALA A 363 7.81 -5.80 -36.00
C ALA A 363 6.46 -5.10 -36.23
N PRO A 364 6.44 -3.77 -36.33
CA PRO A 364 5.21 -3.05 -36.62
C PRO A 364 4.66 -3.47 -37.98
N MET A 365 3.33 -3.54 -38.10
CA MET A 365 2.67 -3.71 -39.39
C MET A 365 3.07 -2.56 -40.31
N PRO A 366 3.55 -2.85 -41.54
CA PRO A 366 3.86 -1.78 -42.48
C PRO A 366 2.60 -0.99 -42.83
N PRO A 367 2.71 0.32 -43.05
CA PRO A 367 1.57 1.17 -43.39
C PRO A 367 0.96 0.81 -44.75
N SER A 368 1.70 0.09 -45.60
CA SER A 368 1.24 -0.47 -46.85
C SER A 368 0.32 -1.66 -46.60
N LYS A 369 -0.84 -1.69 -47.24
CA LYS A 369 -1.76 -2.84 -47.19
C LYS A 369 -1.38 -3.97 -48.16
N LYS A 370 -0.21 -3.92 -48.77
CA LYS A 370 0.23 -4.97 -49.68
C LYS A 370 0.90 -6.08 -48.89
N GLN A 371 0.42 -7.31 -49.08
CA GLN A 371 0.94 -8.49 -48.40
C GLN A 371 2.45 -8.71 -48.61
N GLN A 372 2.98 -8.30 -49.73
CA GLN A 372 4.41 -8.39 -50.03
C GLN A 372 5.32 -7.56 -49.13
N ASP A 373 4.76 -6.54 -48.45
CA ASP A 373 5.50 -5.64 -47.60
C ASP A 373 5.54 -6.15 -46.14
N TYR A 374 4.86 -7.29 -45.81
CA TYR A 374 4.87 -7.89 -44.51
C TYR A 374 6.10 -8.77 -44.30
N ILE A 375 6.80 -8.58 -43.20
CA ILE A 375 7.89 -9.45 -42.77
C ILE A 375 7.26 -10.65 -42.05
N MET A 376 7.23 -11.80 -42.75
CA MET A 376 6.68 -13.04 -42.22
C MET A 376 7.81 -13.97 -41.72
N MET A 377 8.66 -13.46 -40.82
CA MET A 377 9.77 -14.20 -40.24
C MET A 377 9.56 -14.45 -38.76
N ASP A 378 9.86 -15.64 -38.30
CA ASP A 378 9.80 -15.99 -36.89
C ASP A 378 10.85 -15.23 -36.05
N ALA A 379 12.08 -15.14 -36.56
CA ALA A 379 13.15 -14.36 -35.93
C ALA A 379 14.02 -13.71 -37.03
N ALA A 380 14.27 -12.43 -36.90
CA ALA A 380 15.10 -11.69 -37.82
C ALA A 380 15.98 -10.68 -37.08
N LEU A 381 17.22 -10.53 -37.55
CA LEU A 381 18.06 -9.40 -37.19
C LEU A 381 17.91 -8.34 -38.28
N MET A 382 17.49 -7.14 -37.89
CA MET A 382 17.48 -5.98 -38.79
C MET A 382 18.83 -5.27 -38.67
N ASP A 383 19.63 -5.33 -39.73
CA ASP A 383 20.81 -4.48 -39.85
C ASP A 383 20.36 -3.13 -40.45
N VAL A 384 20.18 -2.12 -39.61
CA VAL A 384 19.93 -0.76 -40.04
C VAL A 384 21.27 -0.17 -40.44
N ARG A 385 21.65 -0.31 -41.67
CA ARG A 385 22.76 0.48 -42.25
C ARG A 385 22.26 1.90 -42.43
N ASP A 386 22.76 2.82 -41.61
CA ASP A 386 22.61 4.25 -41.86
C ASP A 386 23.10 4.57 -43.29
N GLY A 387 22.20 5.08 -44.08
CA GLY A 387 22.21 5.58 -45.41
C GLY A 387 23.51 5.55 -46.25
N ALA A 388 23.41 4.94 -47.40
CA ALA A 388 24.17 5.33 -48.55
C ALA A 388 23.51 6.55 -49.23
#